data_2424a26ef1ea5aaa9178c7078de9fde5
#
_entry.id   2424a26ef1ea5aaa9178c7078de9fde5
#
_cell.length_a   1.000
_cell.length_b   1.000
_cell.length_c   1.000
_cell.angle_alpha   90.00
_cell.angle_beta   90.00
_cell.angle_gamma   90.00
#
_symmetry.space_group_name_H-M   'P 1'
#
loop_
_entity.id
_entity.type
_entity.pdbx_description
1 polymer ?
#
loop_
_entity_poly.entity_id
_entity_poly.type
_entity_poly.pdbx_seq_one_letter_code
_entity_poly.pdbx_strand_id
1 'polypeptide(L)'
;VTSTTHKTLAGPRAGFILCREEHAQAVDKAVFPGMQGGPLLHVIAAKATCFKIAASAAFRVYQEQIRANADALADALQEGGLDLLSGGTDNHLMQVDLRRSDWTGRAAEERLHEVKITVNRNTVPFDERPPMEASGIRLGTPAVTMRGFDEGDLREVGALITGALGEGELDALRARADALCEKRPLYPGYRGYPEYR
;
A
#
# COMPACT_ATOMS: atom_id res chain seq x y z
N VAL A 1 -2.51 16.67 15.09
CA VAL A 1 -2.31 15.71 14.01
C VAL A 1 -2.46 14.30 14.55
N THR A 2 -3.21 13.44 13.88
CA THR A 2 -3.34 12.03 14.21
C THR A 2 -2.75 11.18 13.08
N SER A 3 -2.08 10.07 13.43
CA SER A 3 -1.54 9.14 12.45
C SER A 3 -1.46 7.73 13.02
N THR A 4 -1.00 6.81 12.19
CA THR A 4 -0.81 5.40 12.56
C THR A 4 0.63 4.98 12.35
N THR A 5 1.11 4.05 13.16
CA THR A 5 2.47 3.50 13.03
C THR A 5 2.57 2.33 12.05
N HIS A 6 1.46 1.66 11.74
CA HIS A 6 1.43 0.40 11.00
C HIS A 6 1.24 0.51 9.48
N LYS A 7 1.38 1.71 8.91
CA LYS A 7 1.31 1.95 7.45
C LYS A 7 2.71 2.30 6.93
N THR A 8 2.90 3.48 6.38
CA THR A 8 4.20 3.91 5.81
C THR A 8 5.35 3.94 6.83
N LEU A 9 5.06 4.09 8.13
CA LEU A 9 6.07 3.99 9.19
C LEU A 9 6.55 2.55 9.46
N ALA A 10 5.87 1.54 8.90
CA ALA A 10 6.23 0.12 9.02
C ALA A 10 6.38 -0.38 10.48
N GLY A 11 5.60 0.18 11.40
CA GLY A 11 5.63 -0.12 12.83
C GLY A 11 4.47 -1.01 13.31
N PRO A 12 4.25 -1.09 14.62
CA PRO A 12 3.18 -1.89 15.20
C PRO A 12 1.79 -1.29 14.89
N ARG A 13 0.76 -2.13 14.97
CA ARG A 13 -0.63 -1.66 14.84
C ARG A 13 -1.00 -0.78 16.02
N ALA A 14 -0.91 0.53 15.81
CA ALA A 14 -1.21 1.56 16.80
C ALA A 14 -1.45 2.91 16.15
N GLY A 15 -1.97 3.84 16.94
CA GLY A 15 -2.08 5.25 16.60
C GLY A 15 -1.19 6.12 17.48
N PHE A 16 -1.01 7.36 17.07
CA PHE A 16 -0.42 8.42 17.88
C PHE A 16 -1.03 9.76 17.53
N ILE A 17 -0.95 10.69 18.48
CA ILE A 17 -1.43 12.06 18.35
C ILE A 17 -0.27 13.00 18.64
N LEU A 18 -0.08 14.00 17.78
CA LEU A 18 0.83 15.12 17.99
C LEU A 18 -0.02 16.39 18.10
N CYS A 19 0.12 17.12 19.19
CA CYS A 19 -0.64 18.34 19.44
C CYS A 19 0.25 19.42 20.06
N ARG A 20 -0.25 20.65 20.07
CA ARG A 20 0.38 21.71 20.85
C ARG A 20 0.20 21.46 22.33
N GLU A 21 1.10 22.00 23.17
CA GLU A 21 1.08 21.84 24.62
C GLU A 21 -0.26 22.20 25.24
N GLU A 22 -0.87 23.30 24.79
CA GLU A 22 -2.19 23.77 25.25
C GLU A 22 -3.32 22.72 25.13
N HIS A 23 -3.18 21.73 24.24
CA HIS A 23 -4.15 20.65 24.03
C HIS A 23 -3.76 19.34 24.70
N ALA A 24 -2.53 19.18 25.17
CA ALA A 24 -1.96 17.91 25.64
C ALA A 24 -2.82 17.27 26.75
N GLN A 25 -3.13 18.05 27.80
CA GLN A 25 -3.90 17.57 28.94
C GLN A 25 -5.32 17.10 28.53
N ALA A 26 -5.97 17.84 27.62
CA ALA A 26 -7.30 17.49 27.15
C ALA A 26 -7.27 16.19 26.31
N VAL A 27 -6.25 16.04 25.46
CA VAL A 27 -6.02 14.83 24.66
C VAL A 27 -5.73 13.64 25.56
N ASP A 28 -4.81 13.75 26.51
CA ASP A 28 -4.45 12.69 27.44
C ASP A 28 -5.67 12.21 28.23
N LYS A 29 -6.48 13.15 28.76
CA LYS A 29 -7.69 12.82 29.50
C LYS A 29 -8.77 12.15 28.62
N ALA A 30 -8.86 12.56 27.37
CA ALA A 30 -9.79 11.94 26.41
C ALA A 30 -9.36 10.52 26.05
N VAL A 31 -8.04 10.27 25.92
CA VAL A 31 -7.49 8.94 25.66
C VAL A 31 -7.66 8.07 26.91
N PHE A 32 -7.16 8.51 28.05
CA PHE A 32 -7.27 7.79 29.32
C PHE A 32 -7.69 8.73 30.46
N PRO A 33 -8.76 8.41 31.20
CA PRO A 33 -9.60 7.20 31.11
C PRO A 33 -10.80 7.33 30.15
N GLY A 34 -10.84 8.37 29.29
CA GLY A 34 -12.03 8.70 28.50
C GLY A 34 -12.46 7.59 27.54
N MET A 35 -11.56 7.11 26.71
CA MET A 35 -11.87 6.11 25.67
C MET A 35 -11.10 4.78 25.84
N GLN A 36 -9.96 4.78 26.54
CA GLN A 36 -9.08 3.63 26.70
C GLN A 36 -8.77 3.36 28.16
N GLY A 37 -8.27 2.18 28.47
CA GLY A 37 -7.77 1.76 29.76
C GLY A 37 -6.23 1.63 29.77
N GLY A 38 -5.71 0.64 30.52
CA GLY A 38 -4.28 0.38 30.61
C GLY A 38 -3.66 0.10 29.24
N PRO A 39 -2.54 0.76 28.90
CA PRO A 39 -1.90 0.61 27.61
C PRO A 39 -1.18 -0.74 27.46
N LEU A 40 -1.09 -1.22 26.23
CA LEU A 40 -0.29 -2.41 25.88
C LEU A 40 1.19 -2.01 25.82
N LEU A 41 1.95 -2.26 26.89
CA LEU A 41 3.34 -1.79 27.03
C LEU A 41 4.27 -2.35 25.95
N HIS A 42 4.05 -3.57 25.47
CA HIS A 42 4.81 -4.12 24.34
C HIS A 42 4.58 -3.34 23.04
N VAL A 43 3.35 -2.80 22.82
CA VAL A 43 3.06 -1.93 21.68
C VAL A 43 3.74 -0.56 21.85
N ILE A 44 3.81 -0.02 23.06
CA ILE A 44 4.52 1.24 23.34
C ILE A 44 6.01 1.07 23.05
N ALA A 45 6.63 -0.02 23.52
CA ALA A 45 8.02 -0.33 23.23
C ALA A 45 8.27 -0.50 21.72
N ALA A 46 7.36 -1.17 21.01
CA ALA A 46 7.42 -1.32 19.56
C ALA A 46 7.27 0.03 18.83
N LYS A 47 6.41 0.95 19.32
CA LYS A 47 6.32 2.32 18.78
C LYS A 47 7.63 3.10 18.97
N ALA A 48 8.27 3.00 20.14
CA ALA A 48 9.55 3.64 20.39
C ALA A 48 10.63 3.14 19.41
N THR A 49 10.70 1.83 19.18
CA THR A 49 11.58 1.23 18.19
C THR A 49 11.26 1.71 16.77
N CYS A 50 9.99 1.75 16.40
CA CYS A 50 9.52 2.26 15.11
C CYS A 50 9.97 3.71 14.89
N PHE A 51 9.80 4.59 15.85
CA PHE A 51 10.23 6.00 15.73
C PHE A 51 11.74 6.16 15.66
N LYS A 52 12.49 5.33 16.39
CA LYS A 52 13.96 5.29 16.29
C LYS A 52 14.41 4.90 14.88
N ILE A 53 13.78 3.87 14.29
CA ILE A 53 14.06 3.43 12.91
C ILE A 53 13.68 4.55 11.93
N ALA A 54 12.50 5.16 12.08
CA ALA A 54 12.02 6.24 11.23
C ALA A 54 12.91 7.48 11.22
N ALA A 55 13.66 7.73 12.29
CA ALA A 55 14.64 8.80 12.37
C ALA A 55 15.99 8.49 11.68
N SER A 56 16.20 7.28 11.18
CA SER A 56 17.46 6.84 10.57
C SER A 56 17.60 7.27 9.11
N ALA A 57 18.85 7.39 8.64
CA ALA A 57 19.15 7.64 7.23
C ALA A 57 18.64 6.51 6.32
N ALA A 58 18.73 5.27 6.76
CA ALA A 58 18.22 4.11 6.00
C ALA A 58 16.70 4.20 5.77
N PHE A 59 15.94 4.68 6.75
CA PHE A 59 14.50 4.87 6.57
C PHE A 59 14.19 5.99 5.57
N ARG A 60 15.01 7.05 5.52
CA ARG A 60 14.88 8.10 4.50
C ARG A 60 15.06 7.54 3.09
N VAL A 61 16.11 6.76 2.86
CA VAL A 61 16.36 6.08 1.57
C VAL A 61 15.19 5.17 1.19
N TYR A 62 14.63 4.44 2.16
CA TYR A 62 13.43 3.63 1.93
C TYR A 62 12.22 4.48 1.50
N GLN A 63 11.99 5.65 2.10
CA GLN A 63 10.89 6.54 1.72
C GLN A 63 11.11 7.17 0.33
N GLU A 64 12.33 7.50 -0.03
CA GLU A 64 12.70 8.00 -1.36
C GLU A 64 12.43 6.91 -2.42
N GLN A 65 12.80 5.65 -2.14
CA GLN A 65 12.52 4.52 -3.02
C GLN A 65 11.01 4.25 -3.15
N ILE A 66 10.22 4.40 -2.09
CA ILE A 66 8.75 4.30 -2.17
C ILE A 66 8.18 5.28 -3.20
N ARG A 67 8.66 6.52 -3.21
CA ARG A 67 8.20 7.54 -4.15
C ARG A 67 8.64 7.22 -5.57
N ALA A 68 9.92 6.91 -5.78
CA ALA A 68 10.44 6.52 -7.09
C ALA A 68 9.67 5.33 -7.68
N ASN A 69 9.37 4.34 -6.86
CA ASN A 69 8.54 3.20 -7.22
C ASN A 69 7.09 3.60 -7.56
N ALA A 70 6.53 4.57 -6.83
CA ALA A 70 5.18 5.06 -7.11
C ALA A 70 5.12 5.81 -8.44
N ASP A 71 6.10 6.65 -8.72
CA ASP A 71 6.23 7.37 -10.00
C ASP A 71 6.35 6.37 -11.16
N ALA A 72 7.25 5.37 -11.05
CA ALA A 72 7.44 4.35 -12.08
C ALA A 72 6.18 3.50 -12.35
N LEU A 73 5.43 3.16 -11.28
CA LEU A 73 4.15 2.45 -11.42
C LEU A 73 3.10 3.34 -12.08
N ALA A 74 2.99 4.61 -11.68
CA ALA A 74 2.05 5.56 -12.25
C ALA A 74 2.28 5.76 -13.75
N ASP A 75 3.54 5.97 -14.15
CA ASP A 75 3.93 6.09 -15.56
C ASP A 75 3.50 4.84 -16.36
N ALA A 76 3.84 3.64 -15.85
CA ALA A 76 3.52 2.39 -16.54
C ALA A 76 2.01 2.13 -16.67
N LEU A 77 1.21 2.52 -15.68
CA LEU A 77 -0.25 2.42 -15.75
C LEU A 77 -0.83 3.38 -16.80
N GLN A 78 -0.33 4.62 -16.88
CA GLN A 78 -0.75 5.61 -17.85
C GLN A 78 -0.30 5.23 -19.27
N GLU A 79 0.92 4.76 -19.45
CA GLU A 79 1.42 4.20 -20.72
C GLU A 79 0.55 3.02 -21.19
N GLY A 80 0.04 2.23 -20.24
CA GLY A 80 -0.91 1.14 -20.50
C GLY A 80 -2.37 1.59 -20.69
N GLY A 81 -2.65 2.90 -20.73
CA GLY A 81 -3.96 3.47 -21.05
C GLY A 81 -4.91 3.58 -19.85
N LEU A 82 -4.45 3.44 -18.62
CA LEU A 82 -5.28 3.63 -17.44
C LEU A 82 -5.26 5.09 -16.96
N ASP A 83 -6.42 5.62 -16.64
CA ASP A 83 -6.57 6.98 -16.11
C ASP A 83 -6.22 7.00 -14.61
N LEU A 84 -5.31 7.88 -14.20
CA LEU A 84 -5.02 8.13 -12.78
C LEU A 84 -5.72 9.40 -12.31
N LEU A 85 -6.36 9.34 -11.14
CA LEU A 85 -6.87 10.54 -10.47
C LEU A 85 -5.71 11.52 -10.23
N SER A 86 -5.97 12.82 -10.40
CA SER A 86 -4.96 13.88 -10.36
C SER A 86 -3.82 13.78 -11.37
N GLY A 87 -3.91 12.90 -12.34
CA GLY A 87 -2.90 12.76 -13.41
C GLY A 87 -1.59 12.11 -12.99
N GLY A 88 -1.56 11.41 -11.85
CA GLY A 88 -0.37 10.75 -11.34
C GLY A 88 -0.34 10.69 -9.81
N THR A 89 0.86 10.70 -9.22
CA THR A 89 1.06 10.70 -7.77
C THR A 89 2.30 11.52 -7.38
N ASP A 90 2.28 12.11 -6.20
CA ASP A 90 3.43 12.75 -5.54
C ASP A 90 3.76 12.09 -4.18
N ASN A 91 3.12 10.96 -3.89
CA ASN A 91 3.30 10.24 -2.65
C ASN A 91 3.40 8.70 -2.88
N HIS A 92 3.00 7.89 -1.92
CA HIS A 92 3.10 6.43 -1.97
C HIS A 92 1.85 5.72 -2.52
N LEU A 93 0.80 6.48 -2.84
CA LEU A 93 -0.50 5.97 -3.28
C LEU A 93 -0.88 6.55 -4.62
N MET A 94 -1.63 5.78 -5.40
CA MET A 94 -2.34 6.24 -6.59
C MET A 94 -3.71 5.58 -6.66
N GLN A 95 -4.61 6.22 -7.36
CA GLN A 95 -5.95 5.70 -7.60
C GLN A 95 -6.23 5.73 -9.09
N VAL A 96 -6.56 4.57 -9.64
CA VAL A 96 -7.01 4.41 -11.03
C VAL A 96 -8.49 4.72 -11.09
N ASP A 97 -8.88 5.55 -12.06
CA ASP A 97 -10.27 5.86 -12.40
C ASP A 97 -10.75 4.93 -13.52
N LEU A 98 -11.70 4.07 -13.21
CA LEU A 98 -12.24 3.08 -14.15
C LEU A 98 -13.55 3.52 -14.81
N ARG A 99 -14.03 4.76 -14.60
CA ARG A 99 -15.31 5.23 -15.15
C ARG A 99 -15.37 5.24 -16.67
N ARG A 100 -14.22 5.30 -17.34
CA ARG A 100 -14.11 5.27 -18.81
C ARG A 100 -13.86 3.88 -19.38
N SER A 101 -13.86 2.86 -18.54
CA SER A 101 -13.69 1.46 -18.92
C SER A 101 -14.96 0.66 -18.59
N ASP A 102 -15.02 -0.57 -19.05
CA ASP A 102 -16.10 -1.51 -18.71
C ASP A 102 -15.95 -2.12 -17.32
N TRP A 103 -14.87 -1.77 -16.59
CA TRP A 103 -14.57 -2.32 -15.28
C TRP A 103 -15.29 -1.55 -14.16
N THR A 104 -15.79 -2.30 -13.18
CA THR A 104 -16.05 -1.75 -11.84
C THR A 104 -14.81 -1.94 -10.96
N GLY A 105 -14.69 -1.18 -9.88
CA GLY A 105 -13.60 -1.38 -8.92
C GLY A 105 -13.58 -2.80 -8.38
N ARG A 106 -14.76 -3.38 -8.11
CA ARG A 106 -14.92 -4.76 -7.65
C ARG A 106 -14.45 -5.78 -8.68
N ALA A 107 -14.91 -5.68 -9.91
CA ALA A 107 -14.51 -6.61 -10.96
C ALA A 107 -13.01 -6.55 -11.25
N ALA A 108 -12.42 -5.32 -11.24
CA ALA A 108 -10.99 -5.14 -11.39
C ALA A 108 -10.19 -5.72 -10.21
N GLU A 109 -10.65 -5.54 -8.97
CA GLU A 109 -10.04 -6.15 -7.77
C GLU A 109 -10.04 -7.69 -7.89
N GLU A 110 -11.18 -8.29 -8.24
CA GLU A 110 -11.33 -9.75 -8.42
C GLU A 110 -10.42 -10.25 -9.56
N ARG A 111 -10.40 -9.55 -10.71
CA ARG A 111 -9.56 -9.91 -11.86
C ARG A 111 -8.06 -9.85 -11.54
N LEU A 112 -7.61 -8.81 -10.85
CA LEU A 112 -6.21 -8.65 -10.45
C LEU A 112 -5.80 -9.70 -9.41
N HIS A 113 -6.73 -10.11 -8.55
CA HIS A 113 -6.48 -11.19 -7.59
C HIS A 113 -6.18 -12.54 -8.30
N GLU A 114 -6.80 -12.82 -9.45
CA GLU A 114 -6.51 -14.03 -10.25
C GLU A 114 -5.05 -14.09 -10.72
N VAL A 115 -4.41 -12.94 -10.95
CA VAL A 115 -2.98 -12.84 -11.30
C VAL A 115 -2.11 -12.50 -10.08
N LYS A 116 -2.61 -12.74 -8.86
CA LYS A 116 -1.91 -12.56 -7.58
C LYS A 116 -1.49 -11.11 -7.26
N ILE A 117 -2.16 -10.14 -7.86
CA ILE A 117 -1.99 -8.73 -7.55
C ILE A 117 -3.14 -8.29 -6.64
N THR A 118 -2.82 -7.92 -5.40
CA THR A 118 -3.80 -7.45 -4.41
C THR A 118 -3.91 -5.94 -4.46
N VAL A 119 -5.11 -5.46 -4.73
CA VAL A 119 -5.47 -4.05 -4.71
C VAL A 119 -6.72 -3.84 -3.86
N ASN A 120 -7.12 -2.60 -3.63
CA ASN A 120 -8.41 -2.29 -3.03
C ASN A 120 -9.29 -1.58 -4.05
N ARG A 121 -10.55 -2.04 -4.22
CA ARG A 121 -11.56 -1.19 -4.84
C ARG A 121 -11.73 0.08 -4.01
N ASN A 122 -11.95 1.20 -4.67
CA ASN A 122 -12.04 2.50 -4.02
C ASN A 122 -12.96 3.43 -4.80
N THR A 123 -13.88 4.10 -4.10
CA THR A 123 -14.71 5.11 -4.74
C THR A 123 -13.85 6.26 -5.28
N VAL A 124 -14.24 6.78 -6.44
CA VAL A 124 -13.65 7.99 -7.02
C VAL A 124 -14.43 9.23 -6.58
N PRO A 125 -13.90 10.44 -6.70
CA PRO A 125 -14.66 11.66 -6.44
C PRO A 125 -15.96 11.69 -7.26
N PHE A 126 -17.08 11.98 -6.61
CA PHE A 126 -18.43 11.98 -7.23
C PHE A 126 -18.82 10.64 -7.87
N ASP A 127 -18.42 9.53 -7.25
CA ASP A 127 -18.73 8.19 -7.71
C ASP A 127 -20.24 7.95 -7.69
N GLU A 128 -20.79 7.49 -8.81
CA GLU A 128 -22.21 7.14 -8.93
C GLU A 128 -22.49 5.70 -8.45
N ARG A 129 -21.45 4.87 -8.34
CA ARG A 129 -21.58 3.49 -7.86
C ARG A 129 -21.48 3.43 -6.33
N PRO A 130 -22.19 2.48 -5.70
CA PRO A 130 -22.08 2.28 -4.25
C PRO A 130 -20.67 1.82 -3.87
N PRO A 131 -20.19 2.10 -2.64
CA PRO A 131 -18.82 1.76 -2.21
C PRO A 131 -18.43 0.29 -2.35
N MET A 132 -19.41 -0.61 -2.36
CA MET A 132 -19.17 -2.06 -2.55
C MET A 132 -18.80 -2.43 -3.99
N GLU A 133 -19.20 -1.63 -4.96
CA GLU A 133 -18.82 -1.78 -6.38
C GLU A 133 -17.65 -0.85 -6.72
N ALA A 134 -17.76 0.42 -6.37
CA ALA A 134 -16.80 1.49 -6.64
C ALA A 134 -16.44 1.63 -8.13
N SER A 135 -15.88 2.77 -8.49
CA SER A 135 -15.45 3.05 -9.87
C SER A 135 -13.95 3.20 -10.02
N GLY A 136 -13.18 2.76 -9.02
CA GLY A 136 -11.73 2.81 -9.07
C GLY A 136 -11.07 1.72 -8.25
N ILE A 137 -9.75 1.62 -8.40
CA ILE A 137 -8.88 0.80 -7.57
C ILE A 137 -7.75 1.65 -7.02
N ARG A 138 -7.29 1.31 -5.81
CA ARG A 138 -6.18 2.00 -5.14
C ARG A 138 -4.96 1.09 -5.04
N LEU A 139 -3.81 1.63 -5.42
CA LEU A 139 -2.52 0.98 -5.37
C LEU A 139 -1.57 1.76 -4.47
N GLY A 140 -0.55 1.07 -3.95
CA GLY A 140 0.49 1.71 -3.15
C GLY A 140 1.76 0.88 -3.10
N THR A 141 2.90 1.54 -2.95
CA THR A 141 4.22 0.94 -3.12
C THR A 141 4.99 0.58 -1.84
N PRO A 142 4.60 0.98 -0.60
CA PRO A 142 5.41 0.71 0.59
C PRO A 142 5.72 -0.77 0.83
N ALA A 143 4.72 -1.65 0.69
CA ALA A 143 4.89 -3.08 0.98
C ALA A 143 5.84 -3.77 0.00
N VAL A 144 5.73 -3.49 -1.29
CA VAL A 144 6.61 -4.06 -2.32
C VAL A 144 8.02 -3.45 -2.24
N THR A 145 8.14 -2.15 -1.93
CA THR A 145 9.45 -1.51 -1.69
C THR A 145 10.16 -2.14 -0.49
N MET A 146 9.43 -2.47 0.59
CA MET A 146 9.99 -3.19 1.74
C MET A 146 10.54 -4.58 1.34
N ARG A 147 9.96 -5.23 0.33
CA ARG A 147 10.45 -6.49 -0.24
C ARG A 147 11.67 -6.30 -1.16
N GLY A 148 12.08 -5.05 -1.44
CA GLY A 148 13.20 -4.72 -2.30
C GLY A 148 12.84 -4.59 -3.79
N PHE A 149 11.57 -4.35 -4.12
CA PHE A 149 11.17 -3.97 -5.49
C PHE A 149 11.76 -2.62 -5.85
N ASP A 150 12.26 -2.50 -7.06
CA ASP A 150 12.77 -1.27 -7.68
C ASP A 150 11.82 -0.75 -8.77
N GLU A 151 12.19 0.37 -9.41
CA GLU A 151 11.37 1.02 -10.45
C GLU A 151 11.13 0.08 -11.64
N GLY A 152 12.12 -0.77 -12.00
CA GLY A 152 11.99 -1.75 -13.06
C GLY A 152 10.94 -2.82 -12.72
N ASP A 153 10.96 -3.31 -11.47
CA ASP A 153 9.98 -4.26 -10.98
C ASP A 153 8.56 -3.62 -10.97
N LEU A 154 8.44 -2.31 -10.63
CA LEU A 154 7.15 -1.61 -10.62
C LEU A 154 6.62 -1.30 -12.02
N ARG A 155 7.47 -1.06 -13.01
CA ARG A 155 7.05 -0.99 -14.43
C ARG A 155 6.48 -2.33 -14.89
N GLU A 156 7.11 -3.43 -14.51
CA GLU A 156 6.59 -4.78 -14.78
C GLU A 156 5.23 -5.02 -14.10
N VAL A 157 5.07 -4.60 -12.83
CA VAL A 157 3.76 -4.66 -12.13
C VAL A 157 2.71 -3.82 -12.87
N GLY A 158 3.04 -2.64 -13.37
CA GLY A 158 2.16 -1.82 -14.19
C GLY A 158 1.72 -2.55 -15.46
N ALA A 159 2.65 -3.17 -16.17
CA ALA A 159 2.36 -3.96 -17.37
C ALA A 159 1.48 -5.20 -17.05
N LEU A 160 1.67 -5.84 -15.90
CA LEU A 160 0.81 -6.94 -15.46
C LEU A 160 -0.63 -6.47 -15.15
N ILE A 161 -0.79 -5.32 -14.51
CA ILE A 161 -2.10 -4.73 -14.19
C ILE A 161 -2.83 -4.37 -15.48
N THR A 162 -2.17 -3.64 -16.38
CA THR A 162 -2.78 -3.23 -17.65
C THR A 162 -3.12 -4.44 -18.54
N GLY A 163 -2.24 -5.44 -18.57
CA GLY A 163 -2.51 -6.70 -19.27
C GLY A 163 -3.70 -7.46 -18.70
N ALA A 164 -3.84 -7.54 -17.38
CA ALA A 164 -4.94 -8.24 -16.72
C ALA A 164 -6.29 -7.54 -16.91
N LEU A 165 -6.30 -6.22 -16.95
CA LEU A 165 -7.51 -5.43 -17.22
C LEU A 165 -7.80 -5.27 -18.72
N GLY A 166 -6.88 -5.67 -19.60
CA GLY A 166 -7.01 -5.75 -21.04
C GLY A 166 -7.22 -7.17 -21.54
N GLU A 167 -6.56 -7.50 -22.64
CA GLU A 167 -6.66 -8.80 -23.33
C GLU A 167 -5.53 -9.77 -22.98
N GLY A 168 -4.76 -9.52 -21.93
CA GLY A 168 -3.64 -10.36 -21.53
C GLY A 168 -4.08 -11.75 -21.08
N GLU A 169 -3.29 -12.77 -21.47
CA GLU A 169 -3.53 -14.15 -21.08
C GLU A 169 -3.16 -14.35 -19.60
N LEU A 170 -4.13 -14.76 -18.76
CA LEU A 170 -4.01 -14.77 -17.31
C LEU A 170 -2.93 -15.69 -16.76
N ASP A 171 -2.76 -16.88 -17.34
CA ASP A 171 -1.77 -17.81 -16.82
C ASP A 171 -0.35 -17.33 -17.09
N ALA A 172 -0.11 -16.68 -18.24
CA ALA A 172 1.17 -16.04 -18.52
C ALA A 172 1.44 -14.84 -17.59
N LEU A 173 0.43 -14.01 -17.32
CA LEU A 173 0.55 -12.88 -16.39
C LEU A 173 0.80 -13.37 -14.95
N ARG A 174 0.12 -14.44 -14.53
CA ARG A 174 0.34 -15.08 -13.22
C ARG A 174 1.75 -15.61 -13.07
N ALA A 175 2.26 -16.29 -14.09
CA ALA A 175 3.64 -16.81 -14.09
C ALA A 175 4.68 -15.68 -13.94
N ARG A 176 4.47 -14.53 -14.63
CA ARG A 176 5.32 -13.35 -14.49
C ARG A 176 5.23 -12.74 -13.08
N ALA A 177 4.04 -12.66 -12.49
CA ALA A 177 3.87 -12.17 -11.12
C ALA A 177 4.56 -13.11 -10.10
N ASP A 178 4.49 -14.43 -10.31
CA ASP A 178 5.22 -15.40 -9.48
C ASP A 178 6.74 -15.22 -9.59
N ALA A 179 7.26 -15.03 -10.80
CA ALA A 179 8.70 -14.78 -11.02
C ALA A 179 9.19 -13.52 -10.29
N LEU A 180 8.40 -12.43 -10.29
CA LEU A 180 8.71 -11.23 -9.50
C LEU A 180 8.74 -11.52 -8.00
N CYS A 181 7.78 -12.29 -7.50
CA CYS A 181 7.72 -12.68 -6.09
C CYS A 181 8.88 -13.58 -5.67
N GLU A 182 9.33 -14.48 -6.53
CA GLU A 182 10.51 -15.33 -6.31
C GLU A 182 11.81 -14.51 -6.30
N LYS A 183 11.94 -13.55 -7.21
CA LYS A 183 13.07 -12.61 -7.25
C LYS A 183 13.16 -11.76 -5.97
N ARG A 184 12.02 -11.41 -5.38
CA ARG A 184 11.89 -10.52 -4.20
C ARG A 184 11.14 -11.23 -3.07
N PRO A 185 11.72 -12.26 -2.43
CA PRO A 185 11.04 -13.03 -1.39
C PRO A 185 10.74 -12.18 -0.16
N LEU A 186 9.55 -12.38 0.46
CA LEU A 186 9.07 -11.58 1.59
C LEU A 186 10.01 -11.68 2.81
N TYR A 187 10.55 -12.87 3.08
CA TYR A 187 11.47 -13.12 4.19
C TYR A 187 12.68 -13.92 3.67
N PRO A 188 13.74 -13.25 3.12
CA PRO A 188 14.91 -13.94 2.61
C PRO A 188 15.54 -14.83 3.69
N GLY A 189 15.73 -16.12 3.37
CA GLY A 189 16.31 -17.09 4.28
C GLY A 189 15.33 -17.70 5.32
N TYR A 190 14.08 -17.23 5.40
CA TYR A 190 13.08 -17.85 6.26
C TYR A 190 12.57 -19.15 5.64
N ARG A 191 12.78 -20.28 6.32
CA ARG A 191 12.40 -21.62 5.84
C ARG A 191 11.11 -22.16 6.45
N GLY A 192 10.37 -21.34 7.19
CA GLY A 192 9.21 -21.77 7.98
C GLY A 192 9.58 -22.56 9.23
N TYR A 193 8.58 -22.92 9.99
CA TYR A 193 8.76 -23.85 11.12
C TYR A 193 8.78 -25.29 10.56
N PRO A 194 9.77 -26.13 10.95
CA PRO A 194 9.91 -27.51 10.45
C PRO A 194 8.64 -28.36 10.63
N GLU A 195 7.91 -28.14 11.71
CA GLU A 195 6.69 -28.84 12.08
C GLU A 195 5.46 -28.51 11.23
N TYR A 196 5.53 -27.46 10.40
CA TYR A 196 4.43 -27.04 9.51
C TYR A 196 4.75 -27.19 8.02
N ARG A 197 5.70 -28.07 7.68
CA ARG A 197 6.07 -28.40 6.30
C ARG A 197 5.34 -29.65 5.81
#